data_34951bef5604c1388283bbbab4bf6a2e
#
_entry.id   34951bef5604c1388283bbbab4bf6a2e
#
_cell.length_a   1.000
_cell.length_b   1.000
_cell.length_c   1.000
_cell.angle_alpha   90.00
_cell.angle_beta   90.00
_cell.angle_gamma   90.00
#
_symmetry.space_group_name_H-M   'P 1'
#
loop_
_entity.id
_entity.type
_entity.pdbx_description
1 polymer ?
#
loop_
_entity_poly.entity_id
_entity_poly.type
_entity_poly.pdbx_seq_one_letter_code
_entity_poly.pdbx_strand_id
1 'polypeptide(L)'
;MNSRKLGAVAGTIALIVGLFTGCGSSEDASGTSTADDSDNGKSVTYSVADSKESIRVASGSENKEVADAVRQAAEQADVSVTVDYMGSLDIMDALRNKGHHAGRDYDAVWPASSMWITLGDTGHLVKDRISTSTTPVVFGVKRSKAKALGWTNADGTTKPVPTKDIMDAVKDRKLSFAMTSATQSNSGASAYMAFLTALRGGDAALAEADLNDASLRSSVKTLLSGIDQSSGSSDWLKDMLVNDPDSHDSMVNYESLVI
;
A
#
# COMPACT_ATOMS: atom_id res chain seq x y z
N MET A 1 21.52 -3.32 -32.62
CA MET A 1 22.04 -4.26 -31.60
C MET A 1 23.11 -3.54 -30.80
N ASN A 2 22.73 -2.76 -29.81
CA ASN A 2 23.67 -2.10 -28.91
C ASN A 2 23.49 -2.68 -27.51
N SER A 3 24.41 -3.56 -27.15
CA SER A 3 24.57 -4.08 -25.79
C SER A 3 25.01 -2.95 -24.87
N ARG A 4 24.10 -2.41 -24.06
CA ARG A 4 24.49 -1.57 -22.92
C ARG A 4 25.01 -2.50 -21.82
N LYS A 5 26.30 -2.43 -21.57
CA LYS A 5 26.94 -3.07 -20.43
C LYS A 5 26.48 -2.34 -19.18
N LEU A 6 25.61 -2.96 -18.35
CA LEU A 6 25.37 -2.53 -16.99
C LEU A 6 26.67 -2.69 -16.20
N GLY A 7 27.29 -1.57 -15.87
CA GLY A 7 28.34 -1.54 -14.86
C GLY A 7 27.72 -1.82 -13.50
N ALA A 8 28.20 -2.85 -12.81
CA ALA A 8 27.79 -3.15 -11.45
C ALA A 8 28.30 -2.05 -10.52
N VAL A 9 27.44 -1.13 -10.12
CA VAL A 9 27.70 -0.27 -8.95
C VAL A 9 27.32 -1.08 -7.73
N ALA A 10 28.30 -1.73 -7.13
CA ALA A 10 28.18 -2.34 -5.82
C ALA A 10 28.25 -1.24 -4.75
N GLY A 11 27.19 -0.46 -4.66
CA GLY A 11 26.96 0.47 -3.55
C GLY A 11 26.12 -0.22 -2.50
N THR A 12 26.74 -0.66 -1.43
CA THR A 12 26.05 -1.18 -0.24
C THR A 12 25.25 -0.03 0.39
N ILE A 13 23.96 0.08 0.12
CA ILE A 13 23.06 0.94 0.88
C ILE A 13 22.80 0.21 2.21
N ALA A 14 23.66 0.49 3.20
CA ALA A 14 23.41 0.10 4.58
C ALA A 14 22.38 1.05 5.15
N LEU A 15 21.12 0.62 5.25
CA LEU A 15 20.09 1.31 6.00
C LEU A 15 20.46 1.27 7.49
N ILE A 16 20.96 2.38 8.00
CA ILE A 16 21.17 2.57 9.45
C ILE A 16 19.80 2.89 10.05
N VAL A 17 19.23 1.92 10.76
CA VAL A 17 18.10 2.14 11.66
C VAL A 17 18.63 2.92 12.88
N GLY A 18 18.55 4.23 12.82
CA GLY A 18 18.85 5.12 13.93
C GLY A 18 17.58 5.36 14.75
N LEU A 19 17.62 4.97 16.01
CA LEU A 19 16.65 5.35 17.04
C LEU A 19 16.62 6.87 17.18
N PHE A 20 15.49 7.49 16.89
CA PHE A 20 15.30 8.93 17.14
C PHE A 20 14.84 9.15 18.58
N THR A 21 15.76 9.61 19.39
CA THR A 21 15.45 10.41 20.60
C THR A 21 16.08 11.78 20.41
N GLY A 22 15.29 12.85 20.53
CA GLY A 22 15.83 14.16 20.83
C GLY A 22 15.34 15.31 19.95
N CYS A 23 14.51 16.16 20.55
CA CYS A 23 14.29 17.55 20.14
C CYS A 23 15.60 18.35 20.13
N GLY A 24 15.81 19.17 19.12
CA GLY A 24 16.85 20.20 19.11
C GLY A 24 16.82 21.00 17.81
N SER A 25 16.55 22.27 17.97
CA SER A 25 16.40 23.32 16.95
C SER A 25 17.68 23.64 16.18
N SER A 26 17.49 24.02 14.90
CA SER A 26 18.23 24.96 14.04
C SER A 26 19.69 24.66 13.67
N GLU A 27 20.01 24.56 12.39
CA GLU A 27 20.53 25.60 11.53
C GLU A 27 20.90 25.07 10.15
N ASP A 28 20.72 25.91 9.14
CA ASP A 28 20.99 25.86 7.74
C ASP A 28 22.10 24.91 7.25
N ALA A 29 21.70 23.90 6.45
CA ALA A 29 22.53 23.40 5.36
C ALA A 29 21.67 23.46 4.08
N SER A 30 21.95 24.47 3.26
CA SER A 30 21.32 24.73 1.97
C SER A 30 21.71 23.68 0.96
N GLY A 31 20.98 22.57 0.94
CA GLY A 31 20.91 21.62 -0.17
C GLY A 31 19.48 21.64 -0.68
N THR A 32 19.22 22.40 -1.75
CA THR A 32 17.87 22.56 -2.30
C THR A 32 17.54 21.32 -3.14
N SER A 33 17.02 20.28 -2.51
CA SER A 33 16.29 19.23 -3.22
C SER A 33 14.87 19.73 -3.45
N THR A 34 14.50 19.97 -4.70
CA THR A 34 13.12 20.29 -5.08
C THR A 34 12.39 19.01 -5.42
N ALA A 35 11.26 18.76 -4.76
CA ALA A 35 10.32 17.75 -5.23
C ALA A 35 9.46 18.39 -6.33
N ASP A 36 9.49 17.81 -7.53
CA ASP A 36 8.62 18.16 -8.64
C ASP A 36 7.48 17.14 -8.70
N ASP A 37 6.26 17.59 -8.38
CA ASP A 37 5.05 16.76 -8.37
C ASP A 37 4.39 16.84 -9.76
N SER A 38 4.66 15.86 -10.59
CA SER A 38 4.07 15.72 -11.90
C SER A 38 2.94 14.68 -11.90
N ASP A 39 1.89 14.92 -12.66
CA ASP A 39 0.79 13.97 -12.89
C ASP A 39 -0.12 13.70 -11.67
N ASN A 40 -0.63 14.76 -11.01
CA ASN A 40 -1.59 14.68 -9.90
C ASN A 40 -1.12 13.83 -8.70
N GLY A 41 0.15 13.92 -8.30
CA GLY A 41 0.71 13.19 -7.17
C GLY A 41 0.98 11.71 -7.43
N LYS A 42 0.93 11.28 -8.69
CA LYS A 42 1.26 9.90 -9.07
C LYS A 42 2.75 9.70 -9.33
N SER A 43 3.48 10.75 -9.60
CA SER A 43 4.92 10.71 -9.85
C SER A 43 5.59 11.84 -9.10
N VAL A 44 6.62 11.54 -8.31
CA VAL A 44 7.40 12.52 -7.56
C VAL A 44 8.87 12.29 -7.85
N THR A 45 9.61 13.38 -8.16
CA THR A 45 11.05 13.33 -8.37
C THR A 45 11.77 14.04 -7.23
N TYR A 46 12.63 13.31 -6.55
CA TYR A 46 13.58 13.82 -5.57
C TYR A 46 14.91 14.08 -6.29
N SER A 47 15.07 15.32 -6.75
CA SER A 47 16.27 15.73 -7.50
C SER A 47 17.41 16.05 -6.54
N VAL A 48 18.60 15.54 -6.85
CA VAL A 48 19.84 15.88 -6.16
C VAL A 48 20.66 16.79 -7.08
N ALA A 49 21.07 17.96 -6.57
CA ALA A 49 21.83 18.93 -7.34
C ALA A 49 23.15 18.30 -7.83
N ASP A 50 23.49 18.56 -9.10
CA ASP A 50 24.70 18.07 -9.75
C ASP A 50 24.86 16.55 -9.88
N SER A 51 23.87 15.76 -9.39
CA SER A 51 23.88 14.30 -9.59
C SER A 51 23.78 13.95 -11.07
N LYS A 52 24.65 13.01 -11.51
CA LYS A 52 24.66 12.48 -12.88
C LYS A 52 23.87 11.19 -13.02
N GLU A 53 23.46 10.63 -11.89
CA GLU A 53 22.73 9.37 -11.84
C GLU A 53 21.27 9.59 -11.47
N SER A 54 20.41 8.81 -12.07
CA SER A 54 18.99 8.82 -11.76
C SER A 54 18.41 7.42 -11.83
N ILE A 55 17.48 7.13 -10.93
CA ILE A 55 16.72 5.88 -10.94
C ILE A 55 15.22 6.18 -10.94
N ARG A 56 14.44 5.26 -11.51
CA ARG A 56 12.98 5.29 -11.49
C ARG A 56 12.44 4.07 -10.73
N VAL A 57 11.56 4.31 -9.79
CA VAL A 57 11.01 3.30 -8.87
C VAL A 57 9.50 3.23 -9.05
N ALA A 58 8.97 2.02 -9.32
CA ALA A 58 7.55 1.75 -9.22
C ALA A 58 7.22 1.40 -7.76
N SER A 59 6.40 2.19 -7.11
CA SER A 59 6.14 2.09 -5.67
C SER A 59 4.66 2.01 -5.34
N GLY A 60 4.32 1.25 -4.30
CA GLY A 60 3.01 1.36 -3.67
C GLY A 60 2.78 2.76 -3.11
N SER A 61 1.56 3.28 -3.20
CA SER A 61 1.27 4.66 -2.80
C SER A 61 1.38 4.90 -1.30
N GLU A 62 1.28 3.86 -0.49
CA GLU A 62 1.50 3.90 0.96
C GLU A 62 2.91 4.40 1.33
N ASN A 63 3.87 4.25 0.43
CA ASN A 63 5.24 4.71 0.64
C ASN A 63 5.41 6.24 0.49
N LYS A 64 4.37 6.98 0.14
CA LYS A 64 4.36 8.46 0.24
C LYS A 64 4.59 8.95 1.67
N GLU A 65 4.13 8.18 2.66
CA GLU A 65 4.32 8.50 4.08
C GLU A 65 5.81 8.55 4.51
N VAL A 66 6.70 7.95 3.72
CA VAL A 66 8.15 7.96 3.98
C VAL A 66 8.94 8.82 2.98
N ALA A 67 8.28 9.79 2.34
CA ALA A 67 8.86 10.69 1.34
C ALA A 67 10.15 11.39 1.81
N ASP A 68 10.19 11.83 3.07
CA ASP A 68 11.38 12.49 3.65
C ASP A 68 12.57 11.52 3.78
N ALA A 69 12.31 10.26 4.12
CA ALA A 69 13.37 9.24 4.15
C ALA A 69 13.89 8.93 2.73
N VAL A 70 13.02 8.93 1.73
CA VAL A 70 13.43 8.76 0.31
C VAL A 70 14.30 9.92 -0.13
N ARG A 71 13.92 11.16 0.20
CA ARG A 71 14.72 12.36 -0.11
C ARG A 71 16.11 12.28 0.51
N GLN A 72 16.18 11.98 1.83
CA GLN A 72 17.45 11.84 2.52
C GLN A 72 18.32 10.71 1.93
N ALA A 73 17.73 9.59 1.56
CA ALA A 73 18.45 8.49 0.93
C ALA A 73 18.99 8.88 -0.45
N ALA A 74 18.21 9.62 -1.25
CA ALA A 74 18.63 10.14 -2.54
C ALA A 74 19.84 11.08 -2.41
N GLU A 75 19.79 12.02 -1.47
CA GLU A 75 20.89 12.95 -1.15
C GLU A 75 22.15 12.21 -0.69
N GLN A 76 22.01 11.23 0.22
CA GLN A 76 23.16 10.45 0.74
C GLN A 76 23.81 9.58 -0.33
N ALA A 77 23.01 9.08 -1.28
CA ALA A 77 23.49 8.26 -2.38
C ALA A 77 24.00 9.06 -3.59
N ASP A 78 23.82 10.39 -3.61
CA ASP A 78 24.05 11.27 -4.76
C ASP A 78 23.35 10.79 -6.04
N VAL A 79 22.07 10.37 -5.91
CA VAL A 79 21.24 9.84 -7.00
C VAL A 79 19.88 10.51 -6.98
N SER A 80 19.45 11.06 -8.12
CA SER A 80 18.07 11.57 -8.28
C SER A 80 17.10 10.39 -8.38
N VAL A 81 16.01 10.43 -7.60
CA VAL A 81 15.04 9.33 -7.53
C VAL A 81 13.68 9.81 -8.02
N THR A 82 13.15 9.18 -9.07
CA THR A 82 11.76 9.36 -9.49
C THR A 82 10.94 8.19 -8.99
N VAL A 83 9.90 8.46 -8.21
CA VAL A 83 8.98 7.45 -7.69
C VAL A 83 7.64 7.59 -8.40
N ASP A 84 7.22 6.56 -9.11
CA ASP A 84 5.88 6.45 -9.68
C ASP A 84 5.01 5.61 -8.73
N TYR A 85 3.97 6.23 -8.16
CA TYR A 85 3.06 5.58 -7.22
C TYR A 85 1.92 4.88 -7.94
N MET A 86 1.66 3.63 -7.56
CA MET A 86 0.62 2.78 -8.16
C MET A 86 0.18 1.67 -7.20
N GLY A 87 -0.77 0.86 -7.60
CA GLY A 87 -1.15 -0.34 -6.86
C GLY A 87 -0.08 -1.42 -6.96
N SER A 88 0.06 -2.25 -5.92
CA SER A 88 1.09 -3.31 -5.91
C SER A 88 0.86 -4.40 -6.97
N LEU A 89 -0.37 -4.59 -7.45
CA LEU A 89 -0.66 -5.53 -8.53
C LEU A 89 -0.25 -4.94 -9.90
N ASP A 90 -0.31 -3.63 -10.07
CA ASP A 90 0.23 -2.96 -11.26
C ASP A 90 1.76 -3.09 -11.30
N ILE A 91 2.42 -3.03 -10.12
CA ILE A 91 3.86 -3.32 -9.99
C ILE A 91 4.17 -4.78 -10.37
N MET A 92 3.35 -5.72 -9.93
CA MET A 92 3.46 -7.12 -10.33
C MET A 92 3.36 -7.28 -11.84
N ASP A 93 2.43 -6.57 -12.49
CA ASP A 93 2.27 -6.60 -13.94
C ASP A 93 3.45 -5.93 -14.66
N ALA A 94 4.02 -4.87 -14.09
CA ALA A 94 5.28 -4.29 -14.58
C ALA A 94 6.41 -5.33 -14.61
N LEU A 95 6.56 -6.11 -13.55
CA LEU A 95 7.56 -7.19 -13.48
C LEU A 95 7.30 -8.28 -14.54
N ARG A 96 6.05 -8.70 -14.72
CA ARG A 96 5.66 -9.66 -15.78
C ARG A 96 6.00 -9.13 -17.16
N ASN A 97 5.91 -7.83 -17.35
CA ASN A 97 6.25 -7.13 -18.59
C ASN A 97 7.69 -6.61 -18.60
N LYS A 98 8.62 -7.35 -17.99
CA LYS A 98 10.07 -7.11 -17.98
C LYS A 98 10.48 -5.73 -17.44
N GLY A 99 9.79 -5.24 -16.42
CA GLY A 99 10.06 -3.96 -15.80
C GLY A 99 9.44 -2.76 -16.54
N HIS A 100 8.51 -3.00 -17.46
CA HIS A 100 7.85 -1.97 -18.25
C HIS A 100 6.38 -1.84 -17.89
N HIS A 101 5.92 -0.62 -17.61
CA HIS A 101 4.51 -0.32 -17.35
C HIS A 101 4.16 1.10 -17.80
N ALA A 102 3.02 1.25 -18.48
CA ALA A 102 2.50 2.54 -18.94
C ALA A 102 3.51 3.40 -19.74
N GLY A 103 4.33 2.76 -20.58
CA GLY A 103 5.33 3.46 -21.41
C GLY A 103 6.62 3.86 -20.68
N ARG A 104 6.84 3.37 -19.45
CA ARG A 104 8.00 3.66 -18.59
C ARG A 104 8.73 2.39 -18.21
N ASP A 105 10.06 2.48 -18.10
CA ASP A 105 10.93 1.44 -17.57
C ASP A 105 11.33 1.77 -16.14
N TYR A 106 11.45 0.74 -15.29
CA TYR A 106 11.78 0.89 -13.88
C TYR A 106 13.10 0.18 -13.55
N ASP A 107 13.92 0.87 -12.76
CA ASP A 107 15.18 0.34 -12.23
C ASP A 107 14.96 -0.45 -10.94
N ALA A 108 13.90 -0.12 -10.18
CA ALA A 108 13.52 -0.80 -8.96
C ALA A 108 12.01 -0.86 -8.79
N VAL A 109 11.55 -1.79 -7.95
CA VAL A 109 10.14 -1.92 -7.55
C VAL A 109 10.03 -1.98 -6.03
N TRP A 110 8.98 -1.34 -5.51
CA TRP A 110 8.71 -1.26 -4.08
C TRP A 110 7.21 -1.51 -3.76
N PRO A 111 6.73 -2.74 -3.94
CA PRO A 111 5.35 -3.10 -3.61
C PRO A 111 5.17 -3.26 -2.10
N ALA A 112 3.94 -3.18 -1.61
CA ALA A 112 3.59 -3.39 -0.21
C ALA A 112 3.89 -4.80 0.32
N SER A 113 4.05 -5.77 -0.55
CA SER A 113 4.38 -7.15 -0.18
C SER A 113 5.31 -7.80 -1.20
N SER A 114 6.32 -8.51 -0.69
CA SER A 114 7.23 -9.31 -1.52
C SER A 114 6.53 -10.46 -2.27
N MET A 115 5.29 -10.80 -1.89
CA MET A 115 4.46 -11.76 -2.59
C MET A 115 4.27 -11.35 -4.06
N TRP A 116 4.03 -10.06 -4.32
CA TRP A 116 3.82 -9.54 -5.68
C TRP A 116 5.07 -9.63 -6.54
N ILE A 117 6.25 -9.47 -5.93
CA ILE A 117 7.53 -9.73 -6.62
C ILE A 117 7.62 -11.21 -6.98
N THR A 118 7.33 -12.11 -6.03
CA THR A 118 7.41 -13.55 -6.27
C THR A 118 6.45 -14.02 -7.37
N LEU A 119 5.24 -13.45 -7.43
CA LEU A 119 4.24 -13.80 -8.45
C LEU A 119 4.48 -13.11 -9.80
N GLY A 120 5.10 -11.93 -9.80
CA GLY A 120 5.31 -11.12 -11.01
C GLY A 120 6.63 -11.39 -11.71
N ASP A 121 7.70 -11.66 -10.96
CA ASP A 121 9.06 -11.78 -11.51
C ASP A 121 9.34 -13.16 -12.11
N THR A 122 8.58 -13.50 -13.14
CA THR A 122 8.77 -14.77 -13.90
C THR A 122 10.05 -14.76 -14.74
N GLY A 123 10.62 -13.58 -14.97
CA GLY A 123 11.85 -13.39 -15.73
C GLY A 123 13.11 -13.32 -14.89
N HIS A 124 13.01 -13.47 -13.54
CA HIS A 124 14.13 -13.35 -12.61
C HIS A 124 14.93 -12.05 -12.76
N LEU A 125 14.24 -10.93 -12.92
CA LEU A 125 14.80 -9.59 -13.10
C LEU A 125 15.30 -9.03 -11.76
N VAL A 126 14.59 -9.31 -10.67
CA VAL A 126 14.89 -8.81 -9.34
C VAL A 126 16.05 -9.59 -8.74
N LYS A 127 17.17 -8.91 -8.51
CA LYS A 127 18.41 -9.51 -7.99
C LYS A 127 18.44 -9.54 -6.47
N ASP A 128 18.07 -8.41 -5.86
CA ASP A 128 18.13 -8.22 -4.41
C ASP A 128 16.76 -7.81 -3.86
N ARG A 129 16.43 -8.29 -2.66
CA ARG A 129 15.18 -7.98 -1.98
C ARG A 129 15.45 -7.64 -0.54
N ILE A 130 14.84 -6.54 -0.08
CA ILE A 130 14.92 -6.11 1.32
C ILE A 130 13.52 -5.72 1.80
N SER A 131 13.18 -6.07 3.05
CA SER A 131 11.97 -5.56 3.69
C SER A 131 12.28 -4.22 4.33
N THR A 132 11.53 -3.18 3.98
CA THR A 132 11.73 -1.81 4.48
C THR A 132 10.82 -1.48 5.64
N SER A 133 9.60 -2.04 5.66
CA SER A 133 8.59 -1.75 6.67
C SER A 133 7.59 -2.91 6.80
N THR A 134 6.79 -2.89 7.85
CA THR A 134 5.68 -3.81 8.06
C THR A 134 4.51 -3.05 8.68
N THR A 135 3.34 -3.17 8.06
CA THR A 135 2.08 -2.60 8.58
C THR A 135 0.94 -3.59 8.31
N PRO A 136 0.06 -3.86 9.30
CA PRO A 136 -1.08 -4.75 9.07
C PRO A 136 -2.16 -4.04 8.24
N VAL A 137 -2.95 -4.82 7.51
CA VAL A 137 -4.23 -4.37 6.95
C VAL A 137 -5.29 -4.50 8.04
N VAL A 138 -6.00 -3.40 8.30
CA VAL A 138 -7.00 -3.31 9.36
C VAL A 138 -8.35 -2.84 8.84
N PHE A 139 -9.41 -3.12 9.60
CA PHE A 139 -10.74 -2.57 9.40
C PHE A 139 -10.93 -1.39 10.37
N GLY A 140 -10.73 -0.18 9.87
CA GLY A 140 -10.90 1.05 10.64
C GLY A 140 -12.37 1.48 10.67
N VAL A 141 -12.88 1.86 11.84
CA VAL A 141 -14.25 2.32 12.02
C VAL A 141 -14.26 3.57 12.89
N LYS A 142 -15.00 4.60 12.48
CA LYS A 142 -15.18 5.78 13.33
C LYS A 142 -15.74 5.40 14.69
N ARG A 143 -15.23 6.00 15.75
CA ARG A 143 -15.66 5.73 17.13
C ARG A 143 -17.18 5.87 17.32
N SER A 144 -17.80 6.86 16.70
CA SER A 144 -19.26 7.07 16.72
C SER A 144 -20.02 5.88 16.14
N LYS A 145 -19.56 5.38 14.99
CA LYS A 145 -20.15 4.22 14.32
C LYS A 145 -19.93 2.94 15.13
N ALA A 146 -18.72 2.70 15.62
CA ALA A 146 -18.42 1.56 16.48
C ALA A 146 -19.31 1.53 17.74
N LYS A 147 -19.53 2.69 18.35
CA LYS A 147 -20.47 2.82 19.49
C LYS A 147 -21.90 2.51 19.08
N ALA A 148 -22.38 3.03 17.96
CA ALA A 148 -23.72 2.76 17.45
C ALA A 148 -23.97 1.29 17.13
N LEU A 149 -22.92 0.56 16.69
CA LEU A 149 -22.97 -0.87 16.41
C LEU A 149 -22.76 -1.74 17.69
N GLY A 150 -22.50 -1.13 18.84
CA GLY A 150 -22.26 -1.85 20.09
C GLY A 150 -20.87 -2.53 20.18
N TRP A 151 -19.92 -2.09 19.37
CA TRP A 151 -18.55 -2.62 19.28
C TRP A 151 -17.57 -1.97 20.25
N THR A 152 -18.07 -1.16 21.18
CA THR A 152 -17.28 -0.56 22.24
C THR A 152 -17.74 -1.04 23.61
N ASN A 153 -16.82 -1.10 24.56
CA ASN A 153 -17.07 -1.29 25.97
C ASN A 153 -17.62 0.01 26.60
N ALA A 154 -18.08 -0.07 27.86
CA ALA A 154 -18.57 1.09 28.60
C ALA A 154 -17.50 2.17 28.83
N ASP A 155 -16.23 1.78 28.92
CA ASP A 155 -15.08 2.65 29.05
C ASP A 155 -14.60 3.27 27.71
N GLY A 156 -15.25 2.92 26.59
CA GLY A 156 -14.93 3.41 25.26
C GLY A 156 -13.83 2.66 24.53
N THR A 157 -13.28 1.59 25.13
CA THR A 157 -12.35 0.69 24.43
C THR A 157 -13.11 -0.17 23.40
N THR A 158 -12.41 -0.63 22.37
CA THR A 158 -12.99 -1.50 21.33
C THR A 158 -13.12 -2.94 21.83
N LYS A 159 -14.21 -3.59 21.45
CA LYS A 159 -14.38 -5.05 21.59
C LYS A 159 -13.74 -5.75 20.40
N PRO A 160 -13.35 -7.03 20.56
CA PRO A 160 -13.11 -7.89 19.39
C PRO A 160 -14.37 -7.96 18.52
N VAL A 161 -14.23 -7.70 17.22
CA VAL A 161 -15.34 -7.71 16.27
C VAL A 161 -15.12 -8.87 15.29
N PRO A 162 -15.84 -9.98 15.43
CA PRO A 162 -15.77 -11.09 14.47
C PRO A 162 -16.23 -10.66 13.08
N THR A 163 -15.68 -11.27 12.04
CA THR A 163 -16.11 -11.03 10.65
C THR A 163 -17.61 -11.20 10.44
N LYS A 164 -18.22 -12.13 11.19
CA LYS A 164 -19.68 -12.31 11.19
C LYS A 164 -20.44 -11.05 11.58
N ASP A 165 -20.00 -10.32 12.59
CA ASP A 165 -20.67 -9.12 13.06
C ASP A 165 -20.53 -7.98 12.03
N ILE A 166 -19.40 -7.88 11.33
CA ILE A 166 -19.21 -6.99 10.19
C ILE A 166 -20.22 -7.35 9.08
N MET A 167 -20.31 -8.64 8.74
CA MET A 167 -21.24 -9.13 7.71
C MET A 167 -22.70 -8.86 8.04
N ASP A 168 -23.10 -9.06 9.31
CA ASP A 168 -24.45 -8.80 9.76
C ASP A 168 -24.78 -7.29 9.69
N ALA A 169 -23.81 -6.44 10.08
CA ALA A 169 -23.97 -4.99 9.97
C ALA A 169 -24.10 -4.50 8.51
N VAL A 170 -23.33 -5.08 7.59
CA VAL A 170 -23.43 -4.81 6.14
C VAL A 170 -24.79 -5.28 5.61
N LYS A 171 -25.19 -6.51 5.91
CA LYS A 171 -26.47 -7.09 5.49
C LYS A 171 -27.66 -6.26 5.95
N ASP A 172 -27.60 -5.77 7.18
CA ASP A 172 -28.61 -4.91 7.79
C ASP A 172 -28.55 -3.44 7.28
N ARG A 173 -27.62 -3.11 6.39
CA ARG A 173 -27.36 -1.75 5.89
C ARG A 173 -27.02 -0.74 7.00
N LYS A 174 -26.43 -1.23 8.09
CA LYS A 174 -25.95 -0.41 9.22
C LYS A 174 -24.50 0.01 9.05
N LEU A 175 -23.75 -0.67 8.17
CA LEU A 175 -22.35 -0.43 7.88
C LEU A 175 -22.11 -0.49 6.38
N SER A 176 -21.44 0.53 5.86
CA SER A 176 -20.71 0.50 4.60
C SER A 176 -19.26 0.87 4.86
N PHE A 177 -18.38 0.56 3.93
CA PHE A 177 -16.96 0.81 4.09
C PHE A 177 -16.25 1.07 2.76
N ALA A 178 -15.21 1.88 2.82
CA ALA A 178 -14.30 2.06 1.70
C ALA A 178 -13.22 0.96 1.70
N MET A 179 -12.88 0.46 0.52
CA MET A 179 -11.83 -0.56 0.34
C MET A 179 -11.18 -0.40 -1.04
N THR A 180 -9.87 -0.54 -1.11
CA THR A 180 -9.17 -0.52 -2.41
C THR A 180 -9.56 -1.73 -3.27
N SER A 181 -9.40 -1.57 -4.59
CA SER A 181 -9.62 -2.64 -5.56
C SER A 181 -8.71 -3.84 -5.27
N ALA A 182 -9.30 -5.02 -5.08
CA ALA A 182 -8.55 -6.26 -4.84
C ALA A 182 -7.74 -6.73 -6.06
N THR A 183 -7.97 -6.15 -7.23
CA THR A 183 -7.24 -6.45 -8.47
C THR A 183 -6.14 -5.45 -8.80
N GLN A 184 -5.98 -4.40 -7.98
CA GLN A 184 -4.98 -3.36 -8.20
C GLN A 184 -4.10 -3.13 -6.97
N SER A 185 -4.67 -3.14 -5.77
CA SER A 185 -3.99 -2.79 -4.52
C SER A 185 -3.78 -3.99 -3.61
N ASN A 186 -2.62 -4.03 -2.93
CA ASN A 186 -2.32 -5.06 -1.95
C ASN A 186 -3.27 -5.01 -0.75
N SER A 187 -3.64 -3.83 -0.23
CA SER A 187 -4.56 -3.75 0.93
C SER A 187 -5.92 -4.36 0.59
N GLY A 188 -6.46 -4.08 -0.61
CA GLY A 188 -7.69 -4.69 -1.09
C GLY A 188 -7.58 -6.20 -1.31
N ALA A 189 -6.52 -6.65 -1.98
CA ALA A 189 -6.30 -8.08 -2.22
C ALA A 189 -6.12 -8.86 -0.91
N SER A 190 -5.31 -8.34 0.03
CA SER A 190 -5.07 -8.97 1.33
C SER A 190 -6.33 -9.02 2.18
N ALA A 191 -7.09 -7.92 2.25
CA ALA A 191 -8.36 -7.87 2.97
C ALA A 191 -9.39 -8.82 2.37
N TYR A 192 -9.50 -8.86 1.04
CA TYR A 192 -10.41 -9.76 0.35
C TYR A 192 -10.11 -11.22 0.67
N MET A 193 -8.84 -11.63 0.61
CA MET A 193 -8.41 -12.98 0.99
C MET A 193 -8.69 -13.28 2.46
N ALA A 194 -8.44 -12.32 3.36
CA ALA A 194 -8.71 -12.48 4.79
C ALA A 194 -10.22 -12.67 5.06
N PHE A 195 -11.08 -11.88 4.43
CA PHE A 195 -12.52 -12.03 4.51
C PHE A 195 -12.99 -13.39 3.97
N LEU A 196 -12.48 -13.82 2.81
CA LEU A 196 -12.83 -15.13 2.24
C LEU A 196 -12.46 -16.27 3.21
N THR A 197 -11.24 -16.22 3.78
CA THR A 197 -10.78 -17.22 4.74
C THR A 197 -11.68 -17.26 5.98
N ALA A 198 -12.04 -16.10 6.53
CA ALA A 198 -12.93 -16.00 7.68
C ALA A 198 -14.36 -16.48 7.37
N LEU A 199 -14.91 -16.12 6.20
CA LEU A 199 -16.25 -16.53 5.75
C LEU A 199 -16.35 -18.02 5.47
N ARG A 200 -15.26 -18.66 5.05
CA ARG A 200 -15.17 -20.11 4.92
C ARG A 200 -15.21 -20.82 6.27
N GLY A 201 -14.92 -20.12 7.37
CA GLY A 201 -14.98 -20.65 8.73
C GLY A 201 -13.76 -21.46 9.13
N GLY A 202 -12.60 -21.26 8.49
CA GLY A 202 -11.41 -22.07 8.77
C GLY A 202 -10.10 -21.33 8.70
N ASP A 203 -9.10 -21.93 9.37
CA ASP A 203 -7.72 -21.49 9.38
C ASP A 203 -6.92 -22.04 8.18
N ALA A 204 -7.55 -22.86 7.33
CA ALA A 204 -6.91 -23.44 6.16
C ALA A 204 -6.84 -22.43 5.00
N ALA A 205 -5.79 -22.52 4.20
CA ALA A 205 -5.66 -21.74 2.98
C ALA A 205 -6.84 -21.97 2.02
N LEU A 206 -7.22 -20.93 1.29
CA LEU A 206 -8.23 -21.02 0.24
C LEU A 206 -7.76 -21.99 -0.86
N ALA A 207 -8.68 -22.80 -1.36
CA ALA A 207 -8.44 -23.78 -2.42
C ALA A 207 -9.31 -23.48 -3.64
N GLU A 208 -8.96 -24.02 -4.79
CA GLU A 208 -9.73 -23.87 -6.04
C GLU A 208 -11.19 -24.31 -5.88
N ALA A 209 -11.44 -25.36 -5.07
CA ALA A 209 -12.80 -25.85 -4.79
C ALA A 209 -13.69 -24.78 -4.12
N ASP A 210 -13.12 -23.87 -3.32
CA ASP A 210 -13.86 -22.80 -2.65
C ASP A 210 -14.47 -21.82 -3.66
N LEU A 211 -13.91 -21.70 -4.86
CA LEU A 211 -14.46 -20.88 -5.94
C LEU A 211 -15.86 -21.35 -6.38
N ASN A 212 -16.19 -22.60 -6.16
CA ASN A 212 -17.47 -23.21 -6.54
C ASN A 212 -18.45 -23.34 -5.36
N ASP A 213 -18.06 -22.93 -4.15
CA ASP A 213 -18.94 -22.92 -2.99
C ASP A 213 -20.00 -21.83 -3.11
N ALA A 214 -21.26 -22.24 -3.23
CA ALA A 214 -22.39 -21.31 -3.39
C ALA A 214 -22.64 -20.45 -2.14
N SER A 215 -22.39 -20.99 -0.94
CA SER A 215 -22.54 -20.26 0.33
C SER A 215 -21.47 -19.17 0.43
N LEU A 216 -20.21 -19.52 0.15
CA LEU A 216 -19.11 -18.55 0.15
C LEU A 216 -19.36 -17.44 -0.89
N ARG A 217 -19.79 -17.80 -2.09
CA ARG A 217 -20.16 -16.79 -3.13
C ARG A 217 -21.27 -15.85 -2.67
N SER A 218 -22.29 -16.37 -1.98
CA SER A 218 -23.36 -15.54 -1.44
C SER A 218 -22.85 -14.58 -0.36
N SER A 219 -21.97 -15.07 0.53
CA SER A 219 -21.34 -14.27 1.58
C SER A 219 -20.45 -13.18 1.00
N VAL A 220 -19.64 -13.51 -0.01
CA VAL A 220 -18.82 -12.55 -0.75
C VAL A 220 -19.68 -11.46 -1.41
N LYS A 221 -20.79 -11.83 -2.05
CA LYS A 221 -21.72 -10.85 -2.64
C LYS A 221 -22.28 -9.90 -1.58
N THR A 222 -22.58 -10.40 -0.40
CA THR A 222 -23.02 -9.56 0.72
C THR A 222 -21.90 -8.62 1.17
N LEU A 223 -20.68 -9.13 1.36
CA LEU A 223 -19.52 -8.31 1.71
C LEU A 223 -19.30 -7.17 0.70
N LEU A 224 -19.24 -7.50 -0.58
CA LEU A 224 -19.00 -6.53 -1.65
C LEU A 224 -20.12 -5.49 -1.77
N SER A 225 -21.36 -5.83 -1.35
CA SER A 225 -22.45 -4.87 -1.31
C SER A 225 -22.29 -3.78 -0.23
N GLY A 226 -21.36 -3.99 0.71
CA GLY A 226 -21.01 -2.99 1.74
C GLY A 226 -19.94 -2.01 1.33
N ILE A 227 -19.28 -2.26 0.17
CA ILE A 227 -18.25 -1.34 -0.33
C ILE A 227 -18.96 -0.19 -1.05
N ASP A 228 -18.88 1.00 -0.47
CA ASP A 228 -19.49 2.22 -1.02
C ASP A 228 -18.49 3.10 -1.75
N GLN A 229 -17.18 2.93 -1.50
CA GLN A 229 -16.12 3.67 -2.15
C GLN A 229 -14.89 2.78 -2.39
N SER A 230 -14.25 2.98 -3.55
CA SER A 230 -13.06 2.20 -3.92
C SER A 230 -12.03 3.05 -4.66
N SER A 231 -10.77 2.70 -4.49
CA SER A 231 -9.63 3.31 -5.16
C SER A 231 -8.67 2.22 -5.66
N GLY A 232 -7.84 2.54 -6.63
CA GLY A 232 -6.80 1.65 -7.15
C GLY A 232 -5.57 1.53 -6.25
N SER A 233 -5.44 2.39 -5.23
CA SER A 233 -4.27 2.42 -4.34
C SER A 233 -4.63 2.94 -2.95
N SER A 234 -3.83 2.54 -1.96
CA SER A 234 -4.14 2.71 -0.53
C SER A 234 -4.10 4.15 -0.05
N ASP A 235 -3.10 4.92 -0.49
CA ASP A 235 -3.00 6.33 -0.11
C ASP A 235 -4.11 7.18 -0.75
N TRP A 236 -4.44 6.92 -2.00
CA TRP A 236 -5.56 7.62 -2.66
C TRP A 236 -6.91 7.31 -2.00
N LEU A 237 -7.11 6.11 -1.45
CA LEU A 237 -8.28 5.81 -0.64
C LEU A 237 -8.30 6.65 0.63
N LYS A 238 -7.17 6.78 1.32
CA LYS A 238 -7.02 7.66 2.49
C LYS A 238 -7.37 9.11 2.12
N ASP A 239 -6.78 9.63 1.03
CA ASP A 239 -7.01 11.00 0.57
C ASP A 239 -8.50 11.27 0.29
N MET A 240 -9.21 10.31 -0.33
CA MET A 240 -10.64 10.43 -0.57
C MET A 240 -11.42 10.59 0.73
N LEU A 241 -11.11 9.81 1.77
CA LEU A 241 -11.79 9.87 3.06
C LEU A 241 -11.40 11.11 3.88
N VAL A 242 -10.16 11.57 3.77
CA VAL A 242 -9.69 12.81 4.43
C VAL A 242 -10.36 14.03 3.82
N ASN A 243 -10.56 14.05 2.49
CA ASN A 243 -11.19 15.15 1.79
C ASN A 243 -12.72 15.21 1.99
N ASP A 244 -13.35 14.08 2.32
CA ASP A 244 -14.78 14.00 2.64
C ASP A 244 -15.03 13.12 3.87
N PRO A 245 -14.63 13.60 5.07
CA PRO A 245 -14.64 12.77 6.27
C PRO A 245 -16.04 12.39 6.74
N ASP A 246 -17.09 13.08 6.31
CA ASP A 246 -18.46 12.82 6.78
C ASP A 246 -19.19 11.80 5.90
N SER A 247 -18.71 11.51 4.71
CA SER A 247 -19.34 10.58 3.76
C SER A 247 -19.14 9.11 4.12
N HIS A 248 -18.09 8.77 4.88
CA HIS A 248 -17.72 7.39 5.18
C HIS A 248 -17.48 7.17 6.66
N ASP A 249 -17.96 6.04 7.17
CA ASP A 249 -17.82 5.66 8.58
C ASP A 249 -16.70 4.67 8.84
N SER A 250 -16.24 3.99 7.81
CA SER A 250 -15.23 2.92 7.94
C SER A 250 -14.44 2.70 6.65
N MET A 251 -13.24 2.17 6.79
CA MET A 251 -12.41 1.74 5.66
C MET A 251 -11.53 0.54 5.99
N VAL A 252 -11.16 -0.19 4.96
CA VAL A 252 -10.13 -1.22 5.01
C VAL A 252 -8.87 -0.66 4.39
N ASN A 253 -7.82 -0.53 5.18
CA ASN A 253 -6.54 -0.02 4.72
C ASN A 253 -5.41 -0.49 5.65
N TYR A 254 -4.17 -0.08 5.37
CA TYR A 254 -3.06 -0.26 6.31
C TYR A 254 -3.28 0.54 7.59
N GLU A 255 -2.88 -0.03 8.72
CA GLU A 255 -2.98 0.66 10.01
C GLU A 255 -2.31 2.04 9.96
N SER A 256 -1.14 2.15 9.33
CA SER A 256 -0.42 3.42 9.14
C SER A 256 -1.18 4.51 8.37
N LEU A 257 -2.23 4.15 7.64
CA LEU A 257 -3.08 5.07 6.87
C LEU A 257 -4.48 5.28 7.50
N VAL A 258 -4.79 4.54 8.57
CA VAL A 258 -6.09 4.58 9.27
C VAL A 258 -6.02 5.43 10.54
N ILE A 259 -4.83 5.59 11.14
CA ILE A 259 -4.59 6.28 12.42
C ILE A 259 -4.60 7.79 12.24
#